data_362e0736046bf08f7ff433f1cc50d8d9
#
_entry.id   362e0736046bf08f7ff433f1cc50d8d9
#
_cell.length_a   1.000
_cell.length_b   1.000
_cell.length_c   1.000
_cell.angle_alpha   90.00
_cell.angle_beta   90.00
_cell.angle_gamma   90.00
#
_symmetry.space_group_name_H-M   'P 1'
#
loop_
_entity.id
_entity.type
_entity.pdbx_description
1 polymer ?
#
loop_
_entity_poly.entity_id
_entity_poly.type
_entity_poly.pdbx_seq_one_letter_code
_entity_poly.pdbx_strand_id
1 'polypeptide(L)'
;MPIHEKSLIRQENIHVQDELVIDGVDVSGHWSTFIESRAITDYNEAMEEEIAALPGGEFIHRCWQCGSCTNSCTVNEIDPEFNPRFWIYLIRTGMEEELLRDKERIWQCVSCNKCTYSCPRDVFPEGVMKATAHWLELKGHTPKSASTVFDEVFTE
;
A
#
# COMPACT_ATOMS: atom_id res chain seq x y z
N MET A 1 10.34 14.29 6.04
CA MET A 1 9.69 13.49 4.98
C MET A 1 8.89 14.47 4.13
N PRO A 2 9.10 14.55 2.83
CA PRO A 2 8.19 15.33 2.01
C PRO A 2 6.83 14.64 2.05
N ILE A 3 5.81 15.41 2.44
CA ILE A 3 4.42 14.97 2.33
C ILE A 3 4.16 14.90 0.83
N HIS A 4 3.90 13.70 0.32
CA HIS A 4 3.58 13.53 -1.09
C HIS A 4 2.38 14.39 -1.45
N GLU A 5 2.40 15.04 -2.62
CA GLU A 5 1.29 15.85 -3.15
C GLU A 5 -0.04 15.07 -3.27
N LYS A 6 0.01 13.75 -3.18
CA LYS A 6 -1.16 12.84 -3.09
C LYS A 6 -1.63 12.59 -1.63
N SER A 7 -1.20 13.40 -0.65
CA SER A 7 -1.81 13.34 0.68
C SER A 7 -3.31 13.61 0.55
N LEU A 8 -4.10 12.98 1.43
CA LEU A 8 -5.57 12.97 1.49
C LEU A 8 -6.27 14.35 1.51
N ILE A 9 -5.53 15.43 1.29
CA ILE A 9 -6.04 16.80 1.27
C ILE A 9 -6.30 17.18 -0.17
N ARG A 10 -7.55 17.25 -0.57
CA ARG A 10 -7.93 17.80 -1.86
C ARG A 10 -7.68 19.31 -1.85
N GLN A 11 -7.11 19.84 -2.93
CA GLN A 11 -6.80 21.28 -3.09
C GLN A 11 -8.05 22.16 -2.90
N GLU A 12 -9.21 21.67 -3.30
CA GLU A 12 -10.51 22.33 -3.13
C GLU A 12 -10.95 22.50 -1.66
N ASN A 13 -10.35 21.71 -0.74
CA ASN A 13 -10.63 21.77 0.69
C ASN A 13 -9.60 22.60 1.48
N ILE A 14 -8.67 23.23 0.79
CA ILE A 14 -7.68 24.12 1.40
C ILE A 14 -8.25 25.54 1.41
N HIS A 15 -8.51 26.06 2.60
CA HIS A 15 -8.88 27.45 2.77
C HIS A 15 -7.66 28.27 3.15
N VAL A 16 -7.38 29.33 2.38
CA VAL A 16 -6.39 30.32 2.70
C VAL A 16 -7.06 31.44 3.49
N GLN A 17 -6.63 31.65 4.72
CA GLN A 17 -7.04 32.79 5.53
C GLN A 17 -5.84 33.71 5.76
N ASP A 18 -5.89 34.90 5.19
CA ASP A 18 -4.78 35.85 5.23
C ASP A 18 -4.71 36.65 6.55
N GLU A 19 -5.85 36.73 7.28
CA GLU A 19 -5.90 37.44 8.57
C GLU A 19 -6.79 36.65 9.55
N LEU A 20 -6.20 35.71 10.29
CA LEU A 20 -6.89 34.98 11.35
C LEU A 20 -6.14 35.13 12.67
N VAL A 21 -6.72 35.89 13.59
CA VAL A 21 -6.19 36.06 14.95
C VAL A 21 -7.16 35.42 15.94
N ILE A 22 -6.71 34.40 16.69
CA ILE A 22 -7.50 33.75 17.75
C ILE A 22 -6.78 33.99 19.08
N ASP A 23 -7.50 34.60 20.04
CA ASP A 23 -6.97 34.92 21.38
C ASP A 23 -5.65 35.72 21.35
N GLY A 24 -5.47 36.59 20.35
CA GLY A 24 -4.27 37.43 20.20
C GLY A 24 -3.08 36.73 19.53
N VAL A 25 -3.26 35.49 19.08
CA VAL A 25 -2.25 34.74 18.33
C VAL A 25 -2.64 34.75 16.86
N ASP A 26 -1.71 35.18 16.01
CA ASP A 26 -1.88 35.09 14.57
C ASP A 26 -1.73 33.63 14.13
N VAL A 27 -2.83 33.07 13.60
CA VAL A 27 -2.93 31.72 13.09
C VAL A 27 -3.28 31.72 11.60
N SER A 28 -2.97 32.80 10.91
CA SER A 28 -3.16 32.93 9.45
C SER A 28 -2.37 31.85 8.70
N GLY A 29 -2.89 31.40 7.59
CA GLY A 29 -2.22 30.41 6.76
C GLY A 29 -3.16 29.51 5.95
N HIS A 30 -2.66 28.36 5.60
CA HIS A 30 -3.39 27.35 4.85
C HIS A 30 -3.98 26.31 5.79
N TRP A 31 -5.30 26.26 5.87
CA TRP A 31 -6.01 25.31 6.72
C TRP A 31 -6.76 24.30 5.87
N SER A 32 -6.63 23.01 6.19
CA SER A 32 -7.52 21.98 5.68
C SER A 32 -8.69 21.81 6.64
N THR A 33 -9.89 22.20 6.22
CA THR A 33 -11.10 22.10 7.04
C THR A 33 -11.77 20.73 6.96
N PHE A 34 -11.35 19.87 6.03
CA PHE A 34 -11.93 18.54 5.91
C PHE A 34 -10.82 17.49 5.78
N ILE A 35 -10.61 16.76 6.85
CA ILE A 35 -10.19 15.38 6.73
C ILE A 35 -11.45 14.66 6.24
N GLU A 36 -11.47 14.22 4.98
CA GLU A 36 -12.54 13.38 4.48
C GLU A 36 -12.55 12.13 5.37
N SER A 37 -13.54 12.05 6.28
CA SER A 37 -13.72 10.86 7.09
C SER A 37 -14.15 9.74 6.15
N ARG A 38 -13.24 8.84 5.84
CA ARG A 38 -13.53 7.66 5.05
C ARG A 38 -14.21 6.66 5.95
N ALA A 39 -15.50 6.39 5.71
CA ALA A 39 -16.15 5.25 6.31
C ALA A 39 -15.58 4.00 5.64
N ILE A 40 -14.76 3.24 6.36
CA ILE A 40 -14.28 1.92 5.92
C ILE A 40 -15.43 0.96 6.26
N THR A 41 -16.24 0.63 5.27
CA THR A 41 -17.37 -0.29 5.42
C THR A 41 -16.99 -1.76 5.17
N ASP A 42 -15.89 -1.99 4.44
CA ASP A 42 -15.46 -3.30 3.98
C ASP A 42 -14.11 -3.70 4.59
N TYR A 43 -14.13 -3.82 5.91
CA TYR A 43 -12.98 -4.22 6.70
C TYR A 43 -12.90 -5.74 6.81
N ASN A 44 -11.79 -6.33 6.34
CA ASN A 44 -11.50 -7.75 6.47
C ASN A 44 -10.55 -8.00 7.65
N GLU A 45 -11.08 -8.36 8.81
CA GLU A 45 -10.28 -8.62 10.01
C GLU A 45 -9.31 -9.81 9.85
N ALA A 46 -9.65 -10.77 9.00
CA ALA A 46 -8.86 -11.99 8.82
C ALA A 46 -7.71 -11.81 7.80
N MET A 47 -7.66 -10.70 7.05
CA MET A 47 -6.75 -10.53 5.94
C MET A 47 -5.27 -10.65 6.32
N GLU A 48 -4.84 -10.06 7.44
CA GLU A 48 -3.47 -10.19 7.93
C GLU A 48 -3.13 -11.65 8.26
N GLU A 49 -4.04 -12.37 8.92
CA GLU A 49 -3.85 -13.77 9.30
C GLU A 49 -3.88 -14.69 8.08
N GLU A 50 -4.78 -14.45 7.14
CA GLU A 50 -4.85 -15.22 5.88
C GLU A 50 -3.54 -15.12 5.09
N ILE A 51 -2.98 -13.92 4.98
CA ILE A 51 -1.71 -13.69 4.27
C ILE A 51 -0.51 -14.20 5.09
N ALA A 52 -0.53 -14.04 6.41
CA ALA A 52 0.51 -14.57 7.30
C ALA A 52 0.57 -16.10 7.29
N ALA A 53 -0.52 -16.77 7.00
CA ALA A 53 -0.57 -18.24 6.86
C ALA A 53 0.05 -18.74 5.54
N LEU A 54 0.27 -17.86 4.57
CA LEU A 54 0.89 -18.21 3.29
C LEU A 54 2.41 -18.10 3.33
N PRO A 55 3.14 -18.93 2.56
CA PRO A 55 4.60 -18.87 2.50
C PRO A 55 5.11 -17.48 2.15
N GLY A 56 5.94 -16.92 3.02
CA GLY A 56 6.54 -15.59 2.87
C GLY A 56 5.78 -14.48 3.62
N GLY A 57 4.55 -14.74 4.09
CA GLY A 57 3.76 -13.77 4.85
C GLY A 57 3.95 -13.82 6.37
N GLU A 58 4.62 -14.86 6.91
CA GLU A 58 4.63 -15.25 8.32
C GLU A 58 5.02 -14.13 9.28
N PHE A 59 5.84 -13.19 8.83
CA PHE A 59 6.38 -12.13 9.68
C PHE A 59 5.79 -10.74 9.42
N ILE A 60 4.68 -10.65 8.70
CA ILE A 60 4.03 -9.37 8.35
C ILE A 60 3.71 -8.52 9.59
N HIS A 61 3.33 -9.16 10.71
CA HIS A 61 3.00 -8.53 11.98
C HIS A 61 4.16 -7.72 12.60
N ARG A 62 5.41 -7.97 12.20
CA ARG A 62 6.59 -7.24 12.70
C ARG A 62 6.75 -5.86 12.08
N CYS A 63 5.99 -5.53 11.04
CA CYS A 63 6.14 -4.27 10.32
C CYS A 63 5.74 -3.07 11.17
N TRP A 64 6.64 -2.11 11.32
CA TRP A 64 6.38 -0.82 11.98
C TRP A 64 6.30 0.37 11.01
N GLN A 65 6.13 0.10 9.72
CA GLN A 65 5.88 1.13 8.72
C GLN A 65 7.01 2.14 8.48
N CYS A 66 8.27 1.75 8.67
CA CYS A 66 9.44 2.65 8.53
C CYS A 66 9.71 3.14 7.09
N GLY A 67 9.21 2.44 6.06
CA GLY A 67 9.36 2.83 4.66
C GLY A 67 10.63 2.33 3.97
N SER A 68 11.55 1.66 4.67
CA SER A 68 12.81 1.16 4.07
C SER A 68 12.58 0.26 2.86
N CYS A 69 11.55 -0.58 2.89
CA CYS A 69 11.20 -1.48 1.78
C CYS A 69 10.79 -0.73 0.51
N THR A 70 10.05 0.38 0.63
CA THR A 70 9.66 1.21 -0.52
C THR A 70 10.85 2.01 -1.04
N ASN A 71 11.63 2.61 -0.15
CA ASN A 71 12.78 3.44 -0.53
C ASN A 71 13.90 2.63 -1.22
N SER A 72 14.03 1.33 -0.92
CA SER A 72 15.02 0.44 -1.54
C SER A 72 14.47 -0.33 -2.74
N CYS A 73 13.19 -0.16 -3.08
CA CYS A 73 12.54 -0.95 -4.12
C CYS A 73 12.96 -0.52 -5.52
N THR A 74 13.49 -1.46 -6.31
CA THR A 74 13.88 -1.21 -7.71
C THR A 74 12.68 -0.85 -8.59
N VAL A 75 11.50 -1.44 -8.33
CA VAL A 75 10.28 -1.14 -9.10
C VAL A 75 9.74 0.23 -8.72
N ASN A 76 9.74 0.58 -7.43
CA ASN A 76 9.31 1.92 -6.98
C ASN A 76 10.17 3.05 -7.55
N GLU A 77 11.44 2.80 -7.84
CA GLU A 77 12.35 3.76 -8.50
C GLU A 77 11.85 4.14 -9.90
N ILE A 78 11.21 3.20 -10.60
CA ILE A 78 10.69 3.36 -11.96
C ILE A 78 9.21 3.77 -11.94
N ASP A 79 8.40 3.09 -11.11
CA ASP A 79 6.98 3.38 -10.88
C ASP A 79 6.75 3.76 -9.41
N PRO A 80 6.68 5.07 -9.08
CA PRO A 80 6.49 5.55 -7.71
C PRO A 80 5.18 5.10 -7.06
N GLU A 81 4.22 4.61 -7.85
CA GLU A 81 2.96 4.07 -7.34
C GLU A 81 3.12 2.63 -6.82
N PHE A 82 4.20 1.94 -7.19
CA PHE A 82 4.57 0.64 -6.61
C PHE A 82 5.07 0.83 -5.17
N ASN A 83 4.23 0.58 -4.19
CA ASN A 83 4.52 0.94 -2.80
C ASN A 83 4.32 -0.23 -1.81
N PRO A 84 5.36 -1.08 -1.60
CA PRO A 84 5.27 -2.23 -0.70
C PRO A 84 4.86 -1.86 0.73
N ARG A 85 5.37 -0.74 1.27
CA ARG A 85 5.00 -0.26 2.60
C ARG A 85 3.50 0.00 2.72
N PHE A 86 2.93 0.64 1.70
CA PHE A 86 1.51 0.98 1.69
C PHE A 86 0.63 -0.27 1.65
N TRP A 87 0.99 -1.24 0.81
CA TRP A 87 0.23 -2.50 0.75
C TRP A 87 0.33 -3.32 2.03
N ILE A 88 1.50 -3.38 2.67
CA ILE A 88 1.63 -3.99 4.01
C ILE A 88 0.75 -3.25 5.02
N TYR A 89 0.63 -1.93 4.93
CA TYR A 89 -0.29 -1.16 5.76
C TYR A 89 -1.75 -1.55 5.51
N LEU A 90 -2.18 -1.64 4.24
CA LEU A 90 -3.54 -2.03 3.87
C LEU A 90 -3.88 -3.44 4.38
N ILE A 91 -2.96 -4.39 4.24
CA ILE A 91 -3.14 -5.76 4.72
C ILE A 91 -3.34 -5.76 6.24
N ARG A 92 -2.48 -5.09 6.98
CA ARG A 92 -2.51 -5.06 8.45
C ARG A 92 -3.69 -4.28 9.02
N THR A 93 -4.30 -3.43 8.23
CA THR A 93 -5.50 -2.68 8.60
C THR A 93 -6.77 -3.26 8.00
N GLY A 94 -6.69 -4.39 7.28
CA GLY A 94 -7.84 -5.07 6.70
C GLY A 94 -8.52 -4.33 5.56
N MET A 95 -7.84 -3.37 4.91
CA MET A 95 -8.38 -2.56 3.82
C MET A 95 -8.32 -3.31 2.49
N GLU A 96 -9.16 -4.33 2.34
CA GLU A 96 -9.16 -5.23 1.18
C GLU A 96 -9.50 -4.50 -0.12
N GLU A 97 -10.52 -3.65 -0.15
CA GLU A 97 -10.91 -2.93 -1.35
C GLU A 97 -9.79 -2.04 -1.92
N GLU A 98 -9.07 -1.33 -1.04
CA GLU A 98 -7.93 -0.52 -1.45
C GLU A 98 -6.82 -1.38 -2.05
N LEU A 99 -6.52 -2.50 -1.43
CA LEU A 99 -5.52 -3.44 -1.94
C LEU A 99 -5.92 -3.96 -3.33
N LEU A 100 -7.20 -4.28 -3.51
CA LEU A 100 -7.73 -4.77 -4.79
C LEU A 100 -7.67 -3.72 -5.91
N ARG A 101 -7.66 -2.41 -5.60
CA ARG A 101 -7.44 -1.36 -6.60
C ARG A 101 -6.04 -1.41 -7.20
N ASP A 102 -5.05 -1.78 -6.39
CA ASP A 102 -3.64 -1.87 -6.81
C ASP A 102 -3.19 -3.30 -7.17
N LYS A 103 -4.12 -4.25 -7.22
CA LYS A 103 -3.81 -5.67 -7.38
C LYS A 103 -2.87 -5.98 -8.56
N GLU A 104 -3.05 -5.31 -9.69
CA GLU A 104 -2.22 -5.54 -10.88
C GLU A 104 -0.76 -5.12 -10.66
N ARG A 105 -0.53 -4.06 -9.86
CA ARG A 105 0.82 -3.60 -9.54
C ARG A 105 1.58 -4.54 -8.63
N ILE A 106 0.89 -5.25 -7.74
CA ILE A 106 1.53 -6.22 -6.83
C ILE A 106 2.30 -7.28 -7.61
N TRP A 107 1.78 -7.67 -8.79
CA TRP A 107 2.43 -8.64 -9.69
C TRP A 107 3.67 -8.11 -10.40
N GLN A 108 3.94 -6.82 -10.37
CA GLN A 108 5.14 -6.23 -10.96
C GLN A 108 6.40 -6.44 -10.09
N CYS A 109 6.27 -7.07 -8.93
CA CYS A 109 7.39 -7.39 -8.07
C CYS A 109 8.39 -8.32 -8.78
N VAL A 110 9.60 -7.82 -9.01
CA VAL A 110 10.68 -8.58 -9.68
C VAL A 110 11.49 -9.47 -8.73
N SER A 111 11.05 -9.66 -7.50
CA SER A 111 11.69 -10.54 -6.51
C SER A 111 13.19 -10.28 -6.27
N CYS A 112 13.64 -9.03 -6.38
CA CYS A 112 15.06 -8.68 -6.23
C CYS A 112 15.59 -8.74 -4.78
N ASN A 113 14.74 -8.93 -3.79
CA ASN A 113 15.05 -9.02 -2.35
C ASN A 113 15.67 -7.78 -1.69
N LYS A 114 15.86 -6.65 -2.39
CA LYS A 114 16.42 -5.43 -1.79
C LYS A 114 15.62 -4.96 -0.55
N CYS A 115 14.30 -5.01 -0.63
CA CYS A 115 13.41 -4.64 0.48
C CYS A 115 13.57 -5.57 1.68
N THR A 116 13.84 -6.86 1.46
CA THR A 116 14.11 -7.85 2.52
C THR A 116 15.40 -7.53 3.26
N TYR A 117 16.49 -7.26 2.52
CA TYR A 117 17.78 -6.89 3.12
C TYR A 117 17.75 -5.54 3.83
N SER A 118 16.91 -4.62 3.38
CA SER A 118 16.77 -3.28 3.98
C SER A 118 15.81 -3.23 5.17
N CYS A 119 15.10 -4.31 5.46
CA CYS A 119 14.10 -4.33 6.51
C CYS A 119 14.72 -4.48 7.89
N PRO A 120 14.62 -3.47 8.80
CA PRO A 120 15.23 -3.54 10.14
C PRO A 120 14.46 -4.46 11.11
N ARG A 121 13.34 -5.05 10.69
CA ARG A 121 12.45 -5.86 11.51
C ARG A 121 12.28 -7.29 11.00
N ASP A 122 13.05 -7.69 10.00
CA ASP A 122 12.97 -9.03 9.41
C ASP A 122 11.53 -9.43 9.03
N VAL A 123 10.82 -8.50 8.38
CA VAL A 123 9.46 -8.73 7.87
C VAL A 123 9.48 -9.57 6.60
N PHE A 124 10.60 -9.57 5.88
CA PHE A 124 10.73 -10.16 4.55
C PHE A 124 9.71 -9.60 3.54
N PRO A 125 9.72 -8.28 3.27
CA PRO A 125 8.68 -7.65 2.45
C PRO A 125 8.51 -8.27 1.06
N GLU A 126 9.57 -8.81 0.44
CA GLU A 126 9.47 -9.54 -0.82
C GLU A 126 8.60 -10.80 -0.67
N GLY A 127 8.81 -11.56 0.40
CA GLY A 127 7.97 -12.72 0.73
C GLY A 127 6.51 -12.31 0.95
N VAL A 128 6.28 -11.20 1.67
CA VAL A 128 4.92 -10.66 1.88
C VAL A 128 4.27 -10.31 0.55
N MET A 129 5.00 -9.71 -0.42
CA MET A 129 4.44 -9.42 -1.75
C MET A 129 4.05 -10.71 -2.49
N LYS A 130 4.86 -11.77 -2.41
CA LYS A 130 4.52 -13.09 -2.99
C LYS A 130 3.32 -13.73 -2.31
N ALA A 131 3.27 -13.70 -0.98
CA ALA A 131 2.13 -14.20 -0.22
C ALA A 131 0.84 -13.43 -0.58
N THR A 132 0.94 -12.12 -0.76
CA THR A 132 -0.19 -11.28 -1.19
C THR A 132 -0.64 -11.62 -2.61
N ALA A 133 0.29 -11.82 -3.54
CA ALA A 133 -0.04 -12.25 -4.90
C ALA A 133 -0.74 -13.62 -4.89
N HIS A 134 -0.24 -14.58 -4.11
CA HIS A 134 -0.86 -15.89 -3.94
C HIS A 134 -2.26 -15.80 -3.30
N TRP A 135 -2.43 -14.93 -2.29
CA TRP A 135 -3.74 -14.66 -1.69
C TRP A 135 -4.74 -14.08 -2.70
N LEU A 136 -4.29 -13.15 -3.54
CA LEU A 136 -5.10 -12.59 -4.64
C LEU A 136 -5.50 -13.67 -5.65
N GLU A 137 -4.59 -14.59 -5.97
CA GLU A 137 -4.87 -15.73 -6.85
C GLU A 137 -5.94 -16.65 -6.26
N LEU A 138 -5.82 -17.01 -4.98
CA LEU A 138 -6.82 -17.82 -4.28
C LEU A 138 -8.20 -17.16 -4.24
N LYS A 139 -8.26 -15.84 -4.19
CA LYS A 139 -9.51 -15.04 -4.25
C LYS A 139 -10.00 -14.81 -5.70
N GLY A 140 -9.32 -15.33 -6.72
CA GLY A 140 -9.72 -15.19 -8.13
C GLY A 140 -9.37 -13.84 -8.76
N HIS A 141 -8.44 -13.09 -8.17
CA HIS A 141 -8.00 -11.77 -8.64
C HIS A 141 -6.70 -11.82 -9.45
N THR A 142 -6.52 -12.85 -10.25
CA THR A 142 -5.35 -13.00 -11.14
C THR A 142 -5.38 -11.95 -12.27
N PRO A 143 -4.24 -11.33 -12.64
CA PRO A 143 -4.19 -10.44 -13.79
C PRO A 143 -4.61 -11.15 -15.08
N LYS A 144 -5.42 -10.48 -15.89
CA LYS A 144 -5.89 -11.04 -17.17
C LYS A 144 -4.75 -11.49 -18.09
N SER A 145 -3.62 -10.77 -18.05
CA SER A 145 -2.42 -11.10 -18.84
C SER A 145 -1.80 -12.46 -18.48
N ALA A 146 -1.83 -12.83 -17.20
CA ALA A 146 -1.29 -14.13 -16.77
C ALA A 146 -2.24 -15.28 -17.15
N SER A 147 -3.56 -15.11 -17.01
CA SER A 147 -4.55 -16.11 -17.40
C SER A 147 -4.58 -16.32 -18.92
N THR A 148 -4.51 -15.23 -19.69
CA THR A 148 -4.55 -15.29 -21.16
C THR A 148 -3.34 -16.04 -21.72
N VAL A 149 -2.13 -15.78 -21.19
CA VAL A 149 -0.92 -16.48 -21.63
C VAL A 149 -0.98 -17.98 -21.27
N PHE A 150 -1.52 -18.32 -20.10
CA PHE A 150 -1.70 -19.74 -19.72
C PHE A 150 -2.70 -20.44 -20.64
N ASP A 151 -3.85 -19.83 -20.90
CA ASP A 151 -4.88 -20.39 -21.76
C ASP A 151 -4.40 -20.52 -23.22
N GLU A 152 -3.64 -19.54 -23.75
CA GLU A 152 -3.11 -19.59 -25.10
C GLU A 152 -1.99 -20.62 -25.28
N VAL A 153 -1.14 -20.85 -24.26
CA VAL A 153 0.02 -21.75 -24.36
C VAL A 153 -0.34 -23.21 -24.04
N PHE A 154 -1.36 -23.47 -23.25
CA PHE A 154 -1.69 -24.82 -22.79
C PHE A 154 -3.00 -25.41 -23.34
N THR A 155 -3.73 -24.69 -24.20
CA THR A 155 -4.93 -25.18 -24.88
C THR A 155 -4.70 -25.66 -26.30
N GLU A 156 -3.45 -25.69 -26.79
CA GLU A 156 -3.04 -26.44 -27.98
C GLU A 156 -2.60 -27.85 -27.58
#